data_bbcbafce29811759a1e63223d28d1af9
#
_entry.id   bbcbafce29811759a1e63223d28d1af9
#
_cell.length_a   1.000
_cell.length_b   1.000
_cell.length_c   1.000
_cell.angle_alpha   90.00
_cell.angle_beta   90.00
_cell.angle_gamma   90.00
#
_symmetry.space_group_name_H-M   'P 1'
#
loop_
_entity.id
_entity.type
_entity.pdbx_description
1 polymer ?
#
loop_
_entity_poly.entity_id
_entity_poly.type
_entity_poly.pdbx_seq_one_letter_code
_entity_poly.pdbx_strand_id
1 'polypeptide(L)'
;MADTDIFSFIDSRIARPNVWPRNQHVSHPDWKTLYVRVTKRPLDGQIRDPVIDLANIEAKRPGRGAFRALVAELRKMYPQACIFVESVQPERFQQGLLRMGFTQRDGEPSFYLLPVRT
;
A
#
# COMPACT_ATOMS: atom_id res chain seq x y z
N MET A 1 -6.04 -17.58 15.99
CA MET A 1 -6.94 -16.68 15.27
C MET A 1 -6.39 -16.42 13.88
N ALA A 2 -7.24 -16.54 12.87
CA ALA A 2 -6.82 -16.20 11.53
C ALA A 2 -6.65 -14.70 11.40
N ASP A 3 -5.60 -14.25 10.70
CA ASP A 3 -5.42 -12.84 10.42
C ASP A 3 -6.51 -12.35 9.47
N THR A 4 -6.84 -11.07 9.57
CA THR A 4 -7.79 -10.46 8.66
C THR A 4 -7.17 -10.38 7.27
N ASP A 5 -7.91 -10.81 6.26
CA ASP A 5 -7.51 -10.65 4.86
C ASP A 5 -7.36 -9.17 4.50
N ILE A 6 -6.34 -8.86 3.69
CA ILE A 6 -6.03 -7.48 3.33
C ILE A 6 -7.25 -6.76 2.72
N PHE A 7 -7.98 -7.41 1.82
CA PHE A 7 -9.10 -6.75 1.14
C PHE A 7 -10.26 -6.50 2.08
N SER A 8 -10.55 -7.45 2.97
CA SER A 8 -11.58 -7.27 3.99
C SER A 8 -11.23 -6.11 4.91
N PHE A 9 -9.95 -6.00 5.31
CA PHE A 9 -9.52 -4.91 6.15
C PHE A 9 -9.69 -3.55 5.45
N ILE A 10 -9.21 -3.44 4.21
CA ILE A 10 -9.30 -2.18 3.46
C ILE A 10 -10.76 -1.79 3.26
N ASP A 11 -11.60 -2.73 2.82
CA ASP A 11 -13.02 -2.46 2.63
C ASP A 11 -13.67 -1.91 3.89
N SER A 12 -13.37 -2.53 5.03
CA SER A 12 -13.97 -2.11 6.30
C SER A 12 -13.52 -0.70 6.71
N ARG A 13 -12.28 -0.34 6.42
CA ARG A 13 -11.74 0.97 6.78
C ARG A 13 -12.19 2.07 5.84
N ILE A 14 -12.38 1.76 4.57
CA ILE A 14 -12.97 2.72 3.62
C ILE A 14 -14.42 3.00 4.02
N ALA A 15 -15.18 1.94 4.37
CA ALA A 15 -16.58 2.10 4.77
C ALA A 15 -16.73 2.83 6.10
N ARG A 16 -15.76 2.65 7.01
CA ARG A 16 -15.83 3.21 8.37
C ARG A 16 -14.45 3.77 8.77
N PRO A 17 -14.08 4.95 8.27
CA PRO A 17 -12.72 5.47 8.47
C PRO A 17 -12.36 5.79 9.92
N ASN A 18 -13.35 5.92 10.81
CA ASN A 18 -13.09 6.25 12.21
C ASN A 18 -13.07 5.04 13.13
N VAL A 19 -13.17 3.83 12.58
CA VAL A 19 -13.16 2.60 13.39
C VAL A 19 -11.72 2.18 13.67
N TRP A 20 -11.44 1.78 14.91
CA TRP A 20 -10.15 1.24 15.32
C TRP A 20 -10.14 -0.29 15.16
N PRO A 21 -8.98 -0.89 14.87
CA PRO A 21 -7.70 -0.24 14.61
C PRO A 21 -7.64 0.34 13.19
N ARG A 22 -6.92 1.44 13.02
CA ARG A 22 -6.72 2.05 11.71
C ARG A 22 -5.64 1.34 10.91
N ASN A 23 -4.80 0.57 11.59
CA ASN A 23 -3.73 -0.19 10.97
C ASN A 23 -3.63 -1.55 11.65
N GLN A 24 -3.18 -2.54 10.88
CA GLN A 24 -2.92 -3.86 11.45
C GLN A 24 -2.14 -4.72 10.46
N HIS A 25 -1.56 -5.80 10.98
CA HIS A 25 -1.05 -6.85 10.10
C HIS A 25 -2.23 -7.57 9.47
N VAL A 26 -2.11 -7.81 8.15
CA VAL A 26 -3.16 -8.47 7.39
C VAL A 26 -2.57 -9.70 6.70
N SER A 27 -3.43 -10.61 6.29
CA SER A 27 -3.01 -11.82 5.60
C SER A 27 -3.13 -11.65 4.09
N HIS A 28 -2.18 -12.26 3.39
CA HIS A 28 -2.20 -12.37 1.94
C HIS A 28 -1.35 -13.59 1.58
N PRO A 29 -1.79 -14.41 0.58
CA PRO A 29 -1.08 -15.66 0.26
C PRO A 29 0.39 -15.51 -0.07
N ASP A 30 0.80 -14.38 -0.65
CA ASP A 30 2.17 -14.18 -1.11
C ASP A 30 3.05 -13.42 -0.12
N TRP A 31 2.50 -13.02 1.03
CA TRP A 31 3.20 -12.17 1.97
C TRP A 31 3.37 -12.83 3.33
N LYS A 32 4.60 -12.81 3.83
CA LYS A 32 4.91 -13.27 5.17
C LYS A 32 4.52 -12.22 6.20
N THR A 33 4.82 -10.96 5.90
CA THR A 33 4.46 -9.83 6.72
C THR A 33 3.89 -8.75 5.83
N LEU A 34 2.73 -8.21 6.21
CA LEU A 34 2.11 -7.13 5.47
C LEU A 34 1.32 -6.29 6.45
N TYR A 35 1.76 -5.05 6.65
CA TYR A 35 1.12 -4.12 7.57
C TYR A 35 0.43 -3.04 6.74
N VAL A 36 -0.85 -2.82 6.98
CA VAL A 36 -1.67 -1.93 6.16
C VAL A 36 -2.39 -0.93 7.04
N ARG A 37 -2.43 0.31 6.57
CA ARG A 37 -3.24 1.36 7.16
C ARG A 37 -4.00 2.05 6.05
N VAL A 38 -5.26 2.38 6.30
CA VAL A 38 -6.06 3.19 5.38
C VAL A 38 -6.21 4.57 6.00
N THR A 39 -5.79 5.59 5.27
CA THR A 39 -5.67 6.93 5.82
C THR A 39 -6.03 7.99 4.78
N LYS A 40 -5.96 9.24 5.21
CA LYS A 40 -6.09 10.41 4.38
C LYS A 40 -4.83 11.23 4.60
N ARG A 41 -4.18 11.65 3.52
CA ARG A 41 -2.96 12.45 3.67
C ARG A 41 -2.71 13.33 2.45
N PRO A 42 -1.94 14.42 2.61
CA PRO A 42 -1.55 15.25 1.48
C PRO A 42 -0.49 14.55 0.64
N LEU A 43 -0.77 14.40 -0.65
CA LEU A 43 0.18 13.85 -1.62
C LEU A 43 0.03 14.65 -2.90
N ASP A 44 1.15 15.06 -3.48
CA ASP A 44 1.17 15.79 -4.74
C ASP A 44 0.30 17.06 -4.69
N GLY A 45 0.42 17.79 -3.56
CA GLY A 45 -0.27 19.07 -3.41
C GLY A 45 -1.76 19.02 -3.15
N GLN A 46 -2.31 17.82 -2.94
CA GLN A 46 -3.73 17.66 -2.68
C GLN A 46 -3.96 16.67 -1.53
N ILE A 47 -5.06 16.84 -0.82
CA ILE A 47 -5.47 15.84 0.17
C ILE A 47 -6.05 14.65 -0.58
N ARG A 48 -5.48 13.48 -0.36
CA ARG A 48 -5.93 12.22 -0.99
C ARG A 48 -6.63 11.34 0.05
N ASP A 49 -7.74 10.75 -0.36
CA ASP A 49 -8.58 9.90 0.49
C ASP A 49 -9.38 8.95 -0.40
N PRO A 50 -9.24 7.63 -0.26
CA PRO A 50 -8.38 6.95 0.70
C PRO A 50 -6.95 6.79 0.20
N VAL A 51 -6.03 6.65 1.16
CA VAL A 51 -4.65 6.27 0.88
C VAL A 51 -4.40 4.93 1.55
N ILE A 52 -3.93 3.96 0.79
CA ILE A 52 -3.60 2.63 1.31
C ILE A 52 -2.10 2.63 1.59
N ASP A 53 -1.74 2.69 2.88
CA ASP A 53 -0.35 2.67 3.33
C ASP A 53 0.11 1.24 3.50
N LEU A 54 1.24 0.91 2.94
CA LEU A 54 1.88 -0.40 3.10
C LEU A 54 3.20 -0.21 3.85
N ALA A 55 3.40 -1.01 4.89
CA ALA A 55 4.61 -0.95 5.72
C ALA A 55 5.03 -2.34 6.16
N ASN A 56 6.29 -2.49 6.58
CA ASN A 56 6.83 -3.76 7.08
C ASN A 56 6.49 -4.93 6.15
N ILE A 57 6.69 -4.73 4.86
CA ILE A 57 6.33 -5.75 3.88
C ILE A 57 7.46 -6.75 3.71
N GLU A 58 7.11 -8.04 3.77
CA GLU A 58 8.06 -9.12 3.53
C GLU A 58 7.37 -10.22 2.74
N ALA A 59 7.84 -10.43 1.52
CA ALA A 59 7.27 -11.45 0.65
C ALA A 59 7.69 -12.85 1.11
N LYS A 60 6.83 -13.83 0.94
CA LYS A 60 7.19 -15.24 1.21
C LYS A 60 8.26 -15.72 0.24
N ARG A 61 8.23 -15.20 -1.00
CA ARG A 61 9.18 -15.56 -2.04
C ARG A 61 9.70 -14.29 -2.69
N PRO A 62 10.75 -13.67 -2.11
CA PRO A 62 11.32 -12.44 -2.68
C PRO A 62 11.79 -12.65 -4.12
N GLY A 63 11.66 -11.60 -4.92
CA GLY A 63 12.11 -11.64 -6.31
C GLY A 63 11.14 -12.32 -7.27
N ARG A 64 9.92 -12.65 -6.84
CA ARG A 64 8.92 -13.32 -7.68
C ARG A 64 7.79 -12.42 -8.11
N GLY A 65 7.96 -11.10 -7.99
CA GLY A 65 6.95 -10.16 -8.44
C GLY A 65 5.76 -9.99 -7.52
N ALA A 66 5.88 -10.39 -6.25
CA ALA A 66 4.77 -10.29 -5.29
C ALA A 66 4.28 -8.85 -5.11
N PHE A 67 5.19 -7.89 -5.06
CA PHE A 67 4.80 -6.49 -4.87
C PHE A 67 4.07 -5.95 -6.09
N ARG A 68 4.57 -6.23 -7.29
CA ARG A 68 3.90 -5.82 -8.53
C ARG A 68 2.49 -6.39 -8.60
N ALA A 69 2.34 -7.67 -8.24
CA ALA A 69 1.05 -8.32 -8.23
C ALA A 69 0.10 -7.68 -7.22
N LEU A 70 0.61 -7.36 -6.02
CA LEU A 70 -0.20 -6.72 -4.99
C LEU A 70 -0.69 -5.35 -5.45
N VAL A 71 0.18 -4.54 -6.04
CA VAL A 71 -0.18 -3.22 -6.55
C VAL A 71 -1.27 -3.36 -7.63
N ALA A 72 -1.11 -4.34 -8.52
CA ALA A 72 -2.11 -4.58 -9.58
C ALA A 72 -3.47 -4.93 -8.98
N GLU A 73 -3.49 -5.78 -7.95
CA GLU A 73 -4.73 -6.14 -7.27
C GLU A 73 -5.37 -4.93 -6.59
N LEU A 74 -4.57 -4.13 -5.88
CA LEU A 74 -5.08 -2.95 -5.18
C LEU A 74 -5.63 -1.92 -6.16
N ARG A 75 -4.96 -1.70 -7.27
CA ARG A 75 -5.43 -0.75 -8.29
C ARG A 75 -6.70 -1.22 -8.97
N LYS A 76 -6.85 -2.52 -9.14
CA LYS A 76 -8.06 -3.10 -9.73
C LYS A 76 -9.26 -2.95 -8.79
N MET A 77 -9.04 -3.21 -7.50
CA MET A 77 -10.13 -3.18 -6.52
C MET A 77 -10.43 -1.78 -6.00
N TYR A 78 -9.41 -0.91 -5.95
CA TYR A 78 -9.55 0.42 -5.38
C TYR A 78 -8.95 1.46 -6.34
N PRO A 79 -9.56 1.65 -7.53
CA PRO A 79 -8.97 2.53 -8.55
C PRO A 79 -8.88 4.00 -8.14
N GLN A 80 -9.67 4.42 -7.13
CA GLN A 80 -9.65 5.79 -6.65
C GLN A 80 -8.71 6.03 -5.48
N ALA A 81 -8.07 4.97 -4.98
CA ALA A 81 -7.15 5.07 -3.85
C ALA A 81 -5.73 5.37 -4.32
N CYS A 82 -5.01 6.13 -3.50
CA CYS A 82 -3.56 6.22 -3.63
C CYS A 82 -2.93 5.05 -2.91
N ILE A 83 -1.75 4.62 -3.35
CA ILE A 83 -0.96 3.60 -2.67
C ILE A 83 0.29 4.28 -2.15
N PHE A 84 0.61 4.10 -0.87
CA PHE A 84 1.76 4.72 -0.22
C PHE A 84 2.60 3.62 0.41
N VAL A 85 3.92 3.67 0.18
CA VAL A 85 4.85 2.69 0.75
C VAL A 85 5.86 3.44 1.58
N GLU A 86 5.93 3.11 2.88
CA GLU A 86 6.78 3.82 3.84
C GLU A 86 8.12 3.11 4.03
N SER A 87 9.15 3.90 4.29
CA SER A 87 10.46 3.42 4.75
C SER A 87 11.04 2.32 3.86
N VAL A 88 11.04 2.58 2.56
CA VAL A 88 11.48 1.57 1.58
C VAL A 88 12.98 1.34 1.66
N GLN A 89 13.38 0.10 1.90
CA GLN A 89 14.73 -0.40 1.92
C GLN A 89 14.72 -1.75 1.21
N PRO A 90 15.73 -2.17 0.46
CA PRO A 90 16.93 -1.44 0.06
C PRO A 90 16.70 -0.56 -1.18
N GLU A 91 17.76 0.15 -1.59
CA GLU A 91 17.68 1.05 -2.75
C GLU A 91 17.20 0.36 -4.03
N ARG A 92 17.57 -0.91 -4.22
CA ARG A 92 17.14 -1.67 -5.39
C ARG A 92 15.61 -1.76 -5.47
N PHE A 93 14.96 -1.89 -4.31
CA PHE A 93 13.50 -1.91 -4.26
C PHE A 93 12.94 -0.52 -4.61
N GLN A 94 13.61 0.55 -4.16
CA GLN A 94 13.21 1.91 -4.52
C GLN A 94 13.24 2.12 -6.02
N GLN A 95 14.28 1.63 -6.70
CA GLN A 95 14.39 1.72 -8.14
C GLN A 95 13.23 0.98 -8.82
N GLY A 96 12.85 -0.17 -8.29
CA GLY A 96 11.70 -0.92 -8.78
C GLY A 96 10.39 -0.14 -8.69
N LEU A 97 10.21 0.57 -7.57
CA LEU A 97 9.02 1.40 -7.39
C LEU A 97 8.96 2.52 -8.42
N LEU A 98 10.10 3.18 -8.65
CA LEU A 98 10.16 4.25 -9.66
C LEU A 98 9.81 3.71 -11.05
N ARG A 99 10.29 2.52 -11.40
CA ARG A 99 9.97 1.90 -12.68
C ARG A 99 8.49 1.54 -12.79
N MET A 100 7.82 1.30 -11.67
CA MET A 100 6.39 1.02 -11.65
C MET A 100 5.52 2.28 -11.71
N GLY A 101 6.15 3.45 -11.71
CA GLY A 101 5.42 4.71 -11.78
C GLY A 101 5.19 5.41 -10.45
N PHE A 102 5.76 4.87 -9.36
CA PHE A 102 5.69 5.55 -8.06
C PHE A 102 6.53 6.82 -8.07
N THR A 103 6.11 7.79 -7.28
CA THR A 103 6.85 9.03 -7.06
C THR A 103 7.46 8.99 -5.67
N GLN A 104 8.75 9.34 -5.58
CA GLN A 104 9.40 9.45 -4.29
C GLN A 104 8.99 10.76 -3.62
N ARG A 105 8.69 10.68 -2.33
CA ARG A 105 8.40 11.86 -1.53
C ARG A 105 9.71 12.55 -1.19
N ASP A 106 9.75 13.87 -1.34
CA ASP A 106 10.99 14.65 -1.19
C ASP A 106 11.72 14.35 0.12
N GLY A 107 12.99 13.95 -0.01
CA GLY A 107 13.87 13.73 1.13
C GLY A 107 13.52 12.53 1.99
N GLU A 108 12.60 11.68 1.56
CA GLU A 108 12.15 10.54 2.35
C GLU A 108 12.27 9.23 1.56
N PRO A 109 12.51 8.09 2.24
CA PRO A 109 12.46 6.78 1.58
C PRO A 109 11.01 6.28 1.48
N SER A 110 10.09 7.15 1.12
CA SER A 110 8.68 6.86 1.00
C SER A 110 8.21 7.18 -0.41
N PHE A 111 7.30 6.37 -0.94
CA PHE A 111 6.87 6.45 -2.33
C PHE A 111 5.35 6.36 -2.41
N TYR A 112 4.77 7.01 -3.41
CA TYR A 112 3.32 6.95 -3.60
C TYR A 112 2.95 6.79 -5.06
N LEU A 113 1.75 6.24 -5.27
CA LEU A 113 1.17 6.03 -6.58
C LEU A 113 -0.22 6.66 -6.56
N LEU A 114 -0.47 7.59 -7.49
CA LEU A 114 -1.74 8.28 -7.57
C LEU A 114 -2.85 7.36 -8.09
N PRO A 115 -4.14 7.74 -7.89
CA PRO A 115 -5.25 6.90 -8.35
C PRO A 115 -5.21 6.66 -9.85
N VAL A 116 -5.82 5.55 -10.26
CA VAL A 116 -5.98 5.24 -11.68
C VAL A 116 -6.92 6.29 -12.29
N ARG A 117 -6.52 6.86 -13.43
CA ARG A 117 -7.40 7.77 -14.16
C ARG A 117 -8.45 6.95 -14.90
N THR A 118 -9.67 7.41 -14.78
CA THR A 118 -10.77 6.84 -15.55
C THR A 118 -11.10 7.76 -16.71
#